data_e78cbf8e4e599bcc314daeb105b8ec5f
#
_entry.id   e78cbf8e4e599bcc314daeb105b8ec5f
#
_cell.length_a   1.000
_cell.length_b   1.000
_cell.length_c   1.000
_cell.angle_alpha   90.00
_cell.angle_beta   90.00
_cell.angle_gamma   90.00
#
_symmetry.space_group_name_H-M   'P 1'
#
loop_
_entity.id
_entity.type
_entity.pdbx_description
1 polymer ?
#
loop_
_entity_poly.entity_id
_entity_poly.type
_entity_poly.pdbx_seq_one_letter_code
_entity_poly.pdbx_strand_id
1 'polypeptide(L)'
;AQCIMYRRIMDRSADRYQAKALERNRAVGAGCSGTCSLGLALRSGLPRYTMSSKIDLVIFGARGDLSRRKLFPALYQLDKAELLDSSLRIAAVARQEFDSTVFVEQIGEILKANLGDDWDDKVWSRFSKRIDYIRLDFAEKKQFVTLKDWSNEKRAMIFYMATLPSMFGPICKHLDEAGCVDEKARIVLEKPIGHDLESSKEVNDTMGQYFTERSIYRIDHYLGKETVQNLLALRFANRIVHSQWNNSCIDHVQITAAETVGIEGRWSYYDKVGQLRDMVQNHLLQLLCMVAMEPPNRVEADEIRAEKVKLLTAMSPIDENNVAEQAVKGQYSAGWISGEPVVGYMEE
;
A
#
# COMPACT_ATOMS: atom_id res chain seq x y z
N ALA A 1 -18.97 -4.45 -13.68
CA ALA A 1 -18.08 -3.30 -13.71
C ALA A 1 -18.86 -2.04 -13.33
N GLN A 2 -18.62 -1.50 -12.16
CA GLN A 2 -19.18 -0.21 -11.78
C GLN A 2 -18.28 0.88 -12.36
N CYS A 3 -18.80 1.70 -13.24
CA CYS A 3 -18.10 2.84 -13.80
C CYS A 3 -18.52 4.09 -13.02
N ILE A 4 -17.59 4.72 -12.32
CA ILE A 4 -17.81 6.05 -11.73
C ILE A 4 -17.09 7.05 -12.65
N MET A 5 -17.85 7.86 -13.34
CA MET A 5 -17.33 8.93 -14.18
C MET A 5 -17.27 10.22 -13.35
N TYR A 6 -16.06 10.69 -13.04
CA TYR A 6 -15.84 12.02 -12.50
C TYR A 6 -15.76 13.02 -13.64
N ARG A 7 -16.72 13.91 -13.71
CA ARG A 7 -16.74 15.03 -14.68
C ARG A 7 -16.23 16.29 -14.00
N ARG A 8 -15.07 16.81 -14.45
CA ARG A 8 -14.53 18.15 -14.20
C ARG A 8 -14.18 18.52 -12.75
N ILE A 9 -12.96 18.26 -12.33
CA ILE A 9 -12.38 18.79 -11.07
C ILE A 9 -11.19 19.73 -11.36
N MET A 10 -11.23 20.53 -12.40
CA MET A 10 -10.16 21.50 -12.64
C MET A 10 -10.79 22.75 -13.28
N ASP A 11 -11.43 23.59 -12.49
CA ASP A 11 -11.79 24.92 -12.95
C ASP A 11 -11.24 26.00 -11.99
N ARG A 12 -10.30 26.80 -12.50
CA ARG A 12 -9.89 28.15 -12.07
C ARG A 12 -9.11 28.40 -10.77
N SER A 13 -8.77 27.46 -9.95
CA SER A 13 -7.90 27.73 -8.78
C SER A 13 -6.39 27.61 -9.08
N ALA A 14 -6.01 26.95 -10.17
CA ALA A 14 -4.60 26.75 -10.56
C ALA A 14 -3.90 28.04 -11.03
N ASP A 15 -4.65 29.03 -11.54
CA ASP A 15 -4.07 30.27 -12.12
C ASP A 15 -3.34 31.14 -11.09
N ARG A 16 -3.68 31.07 -9.81
CA ARG A 16 -3.01 31.89 -8.77
C ARG A 16 -1.67 31.31 -8.29
N TYR A 17 -1.44 30.02 -8.47
CA TYR A 17 -0.20 29.37 -8.05
C TYR A 17 0.89 29.40 -9.12
N GLN A 18 0.52 29.39 -10.41
CA GLN A 18 1.49 29.44 -11.51
C GLN A 18 2.21 30.78 -11.64
N ALA A 19 1.59 31.89 -11.29
CA ALA A 19 2.23 33.21 -11.33
C ALA A 19 3.46 33.29 -10.40
N LYS A 20 3.44 32.61 -9.27
CA LYS A 20 4.58 32.56 -8.31
C LYS A 20 5.67 31.56 -8.68
N ALA A 21 5.33 30.49 -9.42
CA ALA A 21 6.32 29.49 -9.85
C ALA A 21 7.18 29.97 -11.04
N LEU A 22 6.60 30.79 -11.92
CA LEU A 22 7.33 31.38 -13.06
C LEU A 22 8.42 32.37 -12.66
N GLU A 23 8.28 33.07 -11.54
CA GLU A 23 9.33 33.95 -11.02
C GLU A 23 10.54 33.21 -10.46
N ARG A 24 10.35 32.01 -9.89
CA ARG A 24 11.45 31.19 -9.35
C ARG A 24 12.29 30.49 -10.43
N ASN A 25 11.71 30.10 -11.56
CA ASN A 25 12.42 29.38 -12.62
C ASN A 25 13.33 30.28 -13.49
N ARG A 26 13.24 31.59 -13.41
CA ARG A 26 14.14 32.52 -14.10
C ARG A 26 15.54 32.66 -13.47
N ALA A 27 15.71 32.16 -12.24
CA ALA A 27 16.96 32.29 -11.49
C ALA A 27 17.93 31.10 -11.61
N VAL A 28 17.58 30.02 -12.30
CA VAL A 28 18.42 28.81 -12.43
C VAL A 28 18.63 28.45 -13.90
N GLY A 29 19.27 29.32 -14.64
CA GLY A 29 19.65 29.08 -16.03
C GLY A 29 21.12 29.31 -16.25
N ALA A 30 21.97 28.36 -15.88
CA ALA A 30 23.33 28.25 -16.43
C ALA A 30 23.96 26.87 -16.13
N GLY A 31 24.18 26.08 -17.18
CA GLY A 31 25.29 25.15 -17.30
C GLY A 31 25.19 23.78 -16.66
N CYS A 32 24.88 22.76 -17.47
CA CYS A 32 25.70 21.54 -17.46
C CYS A 32 25.44 20.67 -18.71
N SER A 33 26.44 20.49 -19.52
CA SER A 33 26.52 19.49 -20.59
C SER A 33 27.02 18.18 -19.98
N GLY A 34 26.21 17.15 -19.98
CA GLY A 34 26.60 15.80 -19.56
C GLY A 34 25.53 14.78 -19.94
N THR A 35 25.86 13.88 -20.86
CA THR A 35 25.07 12.72 -21.22
C THR A 35 24.96 11.79 -20.03
N CYS A 36 23.79 11.71 -19.41
CA CYS A 36 23.53 10.87 -18.25
C CYS A 36 22.76 9.63 -18.68
N SER A 37 23.34 8.45 -18.46
CA SER A 37 22.69 7.15 -18.56
C SER A 37 21.70 6.94 -17.39
N LEU A 38 20.46 7.41 -17.55
CA LEU A 38 19.44 7.44 -16.50
C LEU A 38 18.88 6.07 -16.12
N GLY A 39 19.09 5.05 -16.94
CA GLY A 39 18.58 3.68 -16.67
C GLY A 39 19.16 3.00 -15.43
N LEU A 40 20.37 3.41 -14.97
CA LEU A 40 21.00 2.87 -13.76
C LEU A 40 20.70 3.72 -12.50
N ALA A 41 20.33 4.98 -12.66
CA ALA A 41 20.12 5.91 -11.55
C ALA A 41 18.84 5.64 -10.75
N LEU A 42 17.79 5.10 -11.39
CA LEU A 42 16.55 4.73 -10.69
C LEU A 42 16.71 3.47 -9.82
N ARG A 43 17.65 2.58 -10.13
CA ARG A 43 18.02 1.46 -9.25
C ARG A 43 18.97 1.86 -8.11
N SER A 44 19.71 2.96 -8.28
CA SER A 44 20.67 3.43 -7.27
C SER A 44 20.16 4.60 -6.42
N GLY A 45 19.04 5.21 -6.78
CA GLY A 45 18.50 6.41 -6.11
C GLY A 45 17.42 6.16 -5.07
N LEU A 46 16.92 4.93 -4.91
CA LEU A 46 16.24 4.58 -3.66
C LEU A 46 17.32 4.60 -2.58
N PRO A 47 17.15 5.38 -1.48
CA PRO A 47 18.05 5.25 -0.37
C PRO A 47 18.11 3.77 -0.04
N ARG A 48 19.24 3.12 -0.30
CA ARG A 48 19.54 1.89 0.40
C ARG A 48 19.60 2.32 1.86
N TYR A 49 18.49 2.18 2.55
CA TYR A 49 18.52 2.13 3.99
C TYR A 49 19.46 0.98 4.31
N THR A 50 20.73 1.29 4.49
CA THR A 50 21.65 0.41 5.16
C THR A 50 21.20 0.38 6.61
N MET A 51 20.09 -0.32 6.86
CA MET A 51 19.75 -0.74 8.20
C MET A 51 20.89 -1.67 8.60
N SER A 52 21.82 -1.16 9.38
CA SER A 52 22.88 -1.97 9.98
C SER A 52 22.31 -2.99 10.98
N SER A 53 21.01 -3.00 11.19
CA SER A 53 20.29 -3.91 12.07
C SER A 53 19.62 -5.03 11.29
N LYS A 54 19.79 -6.25 11.77
CA LYS A 54 19.06 -7.42 11.31
C LYS A 54 17.55 -7.20 11.51
N ILE A 55 16.71 -7.78 10.65
CA ILE A 55 15.27 -7.55 10.64
C ILE A 55 14.53 -8.81 11.05
N ASP A 56 13.50 -8.64 11.85
CA ASP A 56 12.48 -9.63 12.20
C ASP A 56 11.12 -9.14 11.68
N LEU A 57 10.52 -9.89 10.74
CA LEU A 57 9.19 -9.62 10.23
C LEU A 57 8.17 -10.46 11.01
N VAL A 58 7.25 -9.80 11.68
CA VAL A 58 6.18 -10.45 12.45
C VAL A 58 4.86 -10.27 11.70
N ILE A 59 4.26 -11.36 11.24
CA ILE A 59 3.00 -11.35 10.49
C ILE A 59 1.86 -11.77 11.43
N PHE A 60 1.07 -10.82 11.89
CA PHE A 60 -0.15 -11.09 12.63
C PHE A 60 -1.27 -11.54 11.69
N GLY A 61 -1.89 -12.67 11.98
CA GLY A 61 -2.88 -13.28 11.10
C GLY A 61 -2.27 -14.16 10.00
N ALA A 62 -1.16 -14.81 10.29
CA ALA A 62 -0.39 -15.63 9.35
C ALA A 62 -1.20 -16.79 8.70
N ARG A 63 -2.27 -17.27 9.34
CA ARG A 63 -3.18 -18.29 8.79
C ARG A 63 -4.34 -17.71 7.98
N GLY A 64 -4.46 -16.38 7.91
CA GLY A 64 -5.47 -15.70 7.12
C GLY A 64 -5.25 -15.84 5.61
N ASP A 65 -6.31 -15.58 4.85
CA ASP A 65 -6.31 -15.69 3.40
C ASP A 65 -5.25 -14.76 2.75
N LEU A 66 -5.16 -13.52 3.21
CA LEU A 66 -4.17 -12.55 2.73
C LEU A 66 -2.74 -13.08 2.89
N SER A 67 -2.40 -13.61 4.06
CA SER A 67 -1.05 -14.12 4.34
C SER A 67 -0.71 -15.30 3.44
N ARG A 68 -1.63 -16.25 3.31
CA ARG A 68 -1.41 -17.48 2.54
C ARG A 68 -1.39 -17.24 1.03
N ARG A 69 -2.28 -16.39 0.51
CA ARG A 69 -2.43 -16.16 -0.94
C ARG A 69 -1.57 -15.03 -1.48
N LYS A 70 -1.12 -14.09 -0.64
CA LYS A 70 -0.41 -12.90 -1.11
C LYS A 70 0.93 -12.70 -0.40
N LEU A 71 0.99 -12.68 0.95
CA LEU A 71 2.21 -12.29 1.64
C LEU A 71 3.30 -13.35 1.53
N PHE A 72 3.04 -14.61 1.85
CA PHE A 72 4.05 -15.66 1.71
C PHE A 72 4.51 -15.86 0.26
N PRO A 73 3.62 -15.86 -0.76
CA PRO A 73 4.06 -15.87 -2.16
C PRO A 73 4.95 -14.69 -2.53
N ALA A 74 4.59 -13.47 -2.10
CA ALA A 74 5.40 -12.29 -2.37
C ALA A 74 6.77 -12.35 -1.70
N LEU A 75 6.84 -12.79 -0.43
CA LEU A 75 8.09 -12.97 0.30
C LEU A 75 8.97 -14.06 -0.33
N TYR A 76 8.38 -15.15 -0.79
CA TYR A 76 9.09 -16.19 -1.53
C TYR A 76 9.70 -15.64 -2.83
N GLN A 77 8.93 -14.89 -3.62
CA GLN A 77 9.43 -14.27 -4.86
C GLN A 77 10.54 -13.26 -4.59
N LEU A 78 10.45 -12.48 -3.51
CA LEU A 78 11.51 -11.58 -3.08
C LEU A 78 12.77 -12.36 -2.67
N ASP A 79 12.63 -13.50 -1.99
CA ASP A 79 13.77 -14.35 -1.65
C ASP A 79 14.37 -15.00 -2.89
N LYS A 80 13.54 -15.45 -3.85
CA LYS A 80 13.98 -16.00 -5.15
C LYS A 80 14.80 -14.96 -5.93
N ALA A 81 14.37 -13.71 -5.91
CA ALA A 81 15.07 -12.58 -6.54
C ALA A 81 16.28 -12.06 -5.72
N GLU A 82 16.61 -12.67 -4.58
CA GLU A 82 17.70 -12.26 -3.66
C GLU A 82 17.55 -10.80 -3.15
N LEU A 83 16.30 -10.35 -3.04
CA LEU A 83 15.97 -9.00 -2.54
C LEU A 83 15.72 -8.96 -1.03
N LEU A 84 15.56 -10.12 -0.38
CA LEU A 84 15.48 -10.20 1.08
C LEU A 84 16.87 -10.27 1.70
N ASP A 85 17.07 -9.53 2.78
CA ASP A 85 18.30 -9.63 3.57
C ASP A 85 18.47 -11.07 4.06
N SER A 86 19.71 -11.58 3.99
CA SER A 86 20.03 -12.97 4.36
C SER A 86 19.71 -13.28 5.82
N SER A 87 19.71 -12.28 6.68
CA SER A 87 19.43 -12.40 8.11
C SER A 87 17.95 -12.24 8.47
N LEU A 88 17.07 -11.94 7.50
CA LEU A 88 15.64 -11.76 7.75
C LEU A 88 15.03 -13.05 8.32
N ARG A 89 14.30 -12.93 9.43
CA ARG A 89 13.46 -13.99 10.01
C ARG A 89 12.00 -13.56 9.95
N ILE A 90 11.10 -14.54 9.90
CA ILE A 90 9.66 -14.33 9.78
C ILE A 90 8.96 -15.06 10.93
N ALA A 91 8.32 -14.33 11.84
CA ALA A 91 7.40 -14.89 12.81
C ALA A 91 5.98 -14.92 12.22
N ALA A 92 5.49 -16.09 11.93
CA ALA A 92 4.12 -16.34 11.50
C ALA A 92 3.21 -16.48 12.72
N VAL A 93 2.45 -15.42 13.05
CA VAL A 93 1.70 -15.34 14.31
C VAL A 93 0.21 -15.60 14.09
N ALA A 94 -0.34 -16.57 14.83
CA ALA A 94 -1.78 -16.83 14.89
C ALA A 94 -2.17 -17.49 16.22
N ARG A 95 -3.48 -17.43 16.57
CA ARG A 95 -4.00 -17.91 17.87
C ARG A 95 -4.13 -19.43 18.01
N GLN A 96 -4.25 -20.13 16.88
CA GLN A 96 -4.43 -21.58 16.90
C GLN A 96 -3.13 -22.29 17.28
N GLU A 97 -3.25 -23.38 18.03
CA GLU A 97 -2.12 -24.25 18.30
C GLU A 97 -1.72 -25.01 17.04
N PHE A 98 -0.45 -24.90 16.68
CA PHE A 98 0.08 -25.55 15.48
C PHE A 98 1.58 -25.82 15.65
N ASP A 99 2.04 -26.95 15.16
CA ASP A 99 3.46 -27.24 15.09
C ASP A 99 4.11 -26.37 13.99
N SER A 100 5.27 -25.81 14.30
CA SER A 100 5.97 -24.91 13.36
C SER A 100 6.37 -25.61 12.06
N THR A 101 6.81 -26.87 12.15
CA THR A 101 7.21 -27.66 10.98
C THR A 101 6.01 -27.92 10.08
N VAL A 102 4.88 -28.35 10.67
CA VAL A 102 3.63 -28.60 9.93
C VAL A 102 3.10 -27.32 9.29
N PHE A 103 3.18 -26.18 9.99
CA PHE A 103 2.80 -24.90 9.39
C PHE A 103 3.65 -24.54 8.17
N VAL A 104 4.97 -24.68 8.28
CA VAL A 104 5.91 -24.39 7.18
C VAL A 104 5.65 -25.32 5.99
N GLU A 105 5.42 -26.63 6.23
CA GLU A 105 5.06 -27.57 5.18
C GLU A 105 3.78 -27.16 4.46
N GLN A 106 2.71 -26.79 5.19
CA GLN A 106 1.47 -26.30 4.59
C GLN A 106 1.65 -25.04 3.73
N ILE A 107 2.49 -24.10 4.18
CA ILE A 107 2.83 -22.92 3.37
C ILE A 107 3.58 -23.37 2.10
N GLY A 108 4.48 -24.33 2.20
CA GLY A 108 5.17 -24.90 1.04
C GLY A 108 4.23 -25.51 0.00
N GLU A 109 3.25 -26.29 0.43
CA GLU A 109 2.22 -26.86 -0.45
C GLU A 109 1.40 -25.79 -1.16
N ILE A 110 0.96 -24.76 -0.41
CA ILE A 110 0.20 -23.64 -0.95
C ILE A 110 1.02 -22.86 -1.98
N LEU A 111 2.28 -22.58 -1.67
CA LEU A 111 3.18 -21.88 -2.58
C LEU A 111 3.42 -22.68 -3.85
N LYS A 112 3.68 -23.97 -3.72
CA LYS A 112 3.90 -24.88 -4.87
C LYS A 112 2.70 -24.95 -5.78
N ALA A 113 1.49 -25.02 -5.19
CA ALA A 113 0.25 -25.03 -5.97
C ALA A 113 -0.01 -23.67 -6.69
N ASN A 114 0.33 -22.55 -6.04
CA ASN A 114 0.08 -21.22 -6.61
C ASN A 114 1.11 -20.77 -7.64
N LEU A 115 2.36 -21.24 -7.52
CA LEU A 115 3.46 -20.80 -8.36
C LEU A 115 3.70 -21.71 -9.58
N GLY A 116 3.24 -22.97 -9.54
CA GLY A 116 3.42 -23.89 -10.65
C GLY A 116 4.89 -23.98 -11.10
N ASP A 117 5.15 -23.61 -12.35
CA ASP A 117 6.50 -23.62 -12.95
C ASP A 117 7.47 -22.61 -12.34
N ASP A 118 6.97 -21.61 -11.62
CA ASP A 118 7.80 -20.63 -10.89
C ASP A 118 8.36 -21.15 -9.57
N TRP A 119 7.94 -22.35 -9.14
CA TRP A 119 8.46 -22.99 -7.94
C TRP A 119 9.91 -23.48 -8.14
N ASP A 120 10.74 -23.31 -7.10
CA ASP A 120 12.12 -23.77 -7.04
C ASP A 120 12.42 -24.38 -5.67
N ASP A 121 12.75 -25.66 -5.63
CA ASP A 121 13.01 -26.40 -4.38
C ASP A 121 14.23 -25.86 -3.61
N LYS A 122 15.23 -25.31 -4.29
CA LYS A 122 16.41 -24.71 -3.64
C LYS A 122 16.04 -23.41 -2.94
N VAL A 123 15.23 -22.58 -3.59
CA VAL A 123 14.70 -21.35 -3.00
C VAL A 123 13.83 -21.69 -1.80
N TRP A 124 12.94 -22.68 -1.93
CA TRP A 124 12.11 -23.13 -0.81
C TRP A 124 12.94 -23.63 0.38
N SER A 125 13.95 -24.46 0.15
CA SER A 125 14.85 -24.96 1.20
C SER A 125 15.58 -23.84 1.97
N ARG A 126 15.81 -22.69 1.34
CA ARG A 126 16.35 -21.48 1.98
C ARG A 126 15.26 -20.68 2.67
N PHE A 127 14.16 -20.40 1.99
CA PHE A 127 13.06 -19.57 2.46
C PHE A 127 12.33 -20.19 3.66
N SER A 128 12.07 -21.49 3.64
CA SER A 128 11.41 -22.21 4.74
C SER A 128 12.12 -22.06 6.08
N LYS A 129 13.45 -21.98 6.08
CA LYS A 129 14.27 -21.80 7.30
C LYS A 129 14.15 -20.42 7.93
N ARG A 130 13.52 -19.47 7.23
CA ARG A 130 13.26 -18.12 7.76
C ARG A 130 11.98 -18.04 8.57
N ILE A 131 11.11 -19.05 8.48
CA ILE A 131 9.74 -19.01 9.00
C ILE A 131 9.66 -19.81 10.30
N ASP A 132 9.25 -19.12 11.36
CA ASP A 132 8.87 -19.71 12.64
C ASP A 132 7.39 -19.44 12.89
N TYR A 133 6.64 -20.47 13.29
CA TYR A 133 5.26 -20.28 13.73
C TYR A 133 5.21 -19.98 15.22
N ILE A 134 4.52 -18.90 15.60
CA ILE A 134 4.34 -18.51 16.98
C ILE A 134 2.85 -18.47 17.30
N ARG A 135 2.43 -19.36 18.21
CA ARG A 135 1.08 -19.29 18.76
C ARG A 135 0.96 -18.09 19.67
N LEU A 136 -0.03 -17.22 19.38
CA LEU A 136 -0.30 -16.05 20.19
C LEU A 136 -1.78 -15.66 20.06
N ASP A 137 -2.50 -15.63 21.17
CA ASP A 137 -3.82 -15.03 21.24
C ASP A 137 -3.67 -13.51 21.45
N PHE A 138 -4.24 -12.73 20.54
CA PHE A 138 -4.10 -11.28 20.54
C PHE A 138 -4.79 -10.61 21.74
N ALA A 139 -5.71 -11.30 22.41
CA ALA A 139 -6.35 -10.85 23.64
C ALA A 139 -5.47 -11.12 24.89
N GLU A 140 -4.48 -12.00 24.80
CA GLU A 140 -3.69 -12.48 25.93
C GLU A 140 -2.35 -11.76 26.03
N LYS A 141 -2.30 -10.65 26.77
CA LYS A 141 -1.08 -9.83 26.98
C LYS A 141 0.18 -10.66 27.28
N LYS A 142 0.08 -11.63 28.18
CA LYS A 142 1.23 -12.42 28.66
C LYS A 142 1.93 -13.20 27.55
N GLN A 143 1.20 -13.56 26.48
CA GLN A 143 1.77 -14.31 25.36
C GLN A 143 2.68 -13.45 24.47
N PHE A 144 2.56 -12.13 24.49
CA PHE A 144 3.42 -11.24 23.70
C PHE A 144 4.90 -11.26 24.11
N VAL A 145 5.20 -11.68 25.34
CA VAL A 145 6.57 -11.90 25.79
C VAL A 145 7.29 -12.93 24.91
N THR A 146 6.57 -13.92 24.38
CA THR A 146 7.13 -14.92 23.44
C THR A 146 7.74 -14.27 22.20
N LEU A 147 7.15 -13.15 21.70
CA LEU A 147 7.74 -12.40 20.57
C LEU A 147 9.02 -11.67 20.99
N LYS A 148 9.05 -11.13 22.21
CA LYS A 148 10.26 -10.49 22.75
C LYS A 148 11.39 -11.49 22.92
N ASP A 149 11.09 -12.69 23.41
CA ASP A 149 12.06 -13.77 23.59
C ASP A 149 12.55 -14.34 22.26
N TRP A 150 11.65 -14.41 21.25
CA TRP A 150 11.99 -14.86 19.89
C TRP A 150 12.90 -13.86 19.17
N SER A 151 12.67 -12.57 19.36
CA SER A 151 13.55 -11.52 18.84
C SER A 151 14.70 -11.22 19.81
N ASN A 152 15.52 -10.25 19.52
CA ASN A 152 16.52 -9.70 20.43
C ASN A 152 16.74 -8.21 20.16
N GLU A 153 17.28 -7.49 21.13
CA GLU A 153 17.45 -6.03 21.10
C GLU A 153 18.30 -5.48 19.95
N LYS A 154 19.07 -6.34 19.28
CA LYS A 154 19.91 -5.95 18.12
C LYS A 154 19.16 -6.00 16.80
N ARG A 155 17.90 -6.49 16.80
CA ARG A 155 17.09 -6.68 15.60
C ARG A 155 15.95 -5.67 15.58
N ALA A 156 15.66 -5.13 14.40
CA ALA A 156 14.51 -4.27 14.19
C ALA A 156 13.27 -5.14 13.91
N MET A 157 12.18 -4.89 14.59
CA MET A 157 10.92 -5.60 14.37
C MET A 157 10.03 -4.82 13.39
N ILE A 158 9.51 -5.52 12.39
CA ILE A 158 8.49 -5.02 11.47
C ILE A 158 7.21 -5.82 11.73
N PHE A 159 6.17 -5.15 12.17
CA PHE A 159 4.88 -5.76 12.45
C PHE A 159 3.94 -5.59 11.27
N TYR A 160 3.57 -6.68 10.62
CA TYR A 160 2.61 -6.68 9.53
C TYR A 160 1.23 -7.09 10.04
N MET A 161 0.25 -6.18 9.93
CA MET A 161 -1.09 -6.35 10.48
C MET A 161 -2.04 -6.94 9.45
N ALA A 162 -1.92 -8.26 9.17
CA ALA A 162 -2.85 -9.00 8.31
C ALA A 162 -4.08 -9.49 9.10
N THR A 163 -4.63 -8.62 9.94
CA THR A 163 -5.76 -8.86 10.84
C THR A 163 -6.87 -7.83 10.59
N LEU A 164 -8.01 -7.99 11.25
CA LEU A 164 -9.07 -6.98 11.23
C LEU A 164 -8.59 -5.68 11.89
N PRO A 165 -9.02 -4.51 11.41
CA PRO A 165 -8.62 -3.20 11.97
C PRO A 165 -8.93 -3.06 13.47
N SER A 166 -10.00 -3.68 13.96
CA SER A 166 -10.34 -3.69 15.39
C SER A 166 -9.29 -4.33 16.30
N MET A 167 -8.38 -5.13 15.72
CA MET A 167 -7.28 -5.75 16.47
C MET A 167 -6.01 -4.89 16.51
N PHE A 168 -5.91 -3.83 15.73
CA PHE A 168 -4.70 -3.02 15.65
C PHE A 168 -4.33 -2.40 17.01
N GLY A 169 -5.27 -1.71 17.66
CA GLY A 169 -5.06 -1.10 18.97
C GLY A 169 -4.66 -2.12 20.06
N PRO A 170 -5.44 -3.18 20.30
CA PRO A 170 -5.09 -4.22 21.26
C PRO A 170 -3.71 -4.83 21.03
N ILE A 171 -3.35 -5.17 19.77
CA ILE A 171 -2.05 -5.74 19.45
C ILE A 171 -0.94 -4.74 19.74
N CYS A 172 -1.06 -3.48 19.30
CA CYS A 172 -0.03 -2.46 19.53
C CYS A 172 0.20 -2.19 21.02
N LYS A 173 -0.88 -2.12 21.79
CA LYS A 173 -0.80 -1.99 23.25
C LYS A 173 -0.01 -3.13 23.88
N HIS A 174 -0.31 -4.38 23.52
CA HIS A 174 0.39 -5.52 24.11
C HIS A 174 1.83 -5.65 23.61
N LEU A 175 2.13 -5.23 22.37
CA LEU A 175 3.51 -5.15 21.88
C LEU A 175 4.35 -4.14 22.68
N ASP A 176 3.79 -2.97 22.94
CA ASP A 176 4.46 -1.93 23.74
C ASP A 176 4.69 -2.42 25.16
N GLU A 177 3.66 -2.95 25.81
CA GLU A 177 3.74 -3.49 27.17
C GLU A 177 4.70 -4.68 27.31
N ALA A 178 4.94 -5.44 26.24
CA ALA A 178 5.93 -6.51 26.17
C ALA A 178 7.35 -6.00 25.84
N GLY A 179 7.50 -4.69 25.60
CA GLY A 179 8.78 -4.08 25.21
C GLY A 179 9.26 -4.48 23.81
N CYS A 180 8.31 -4.79 22.89
CA CYS A 180 8.61 -5.08 21.49
C CYS A 180 8.67 -3.82 20.61
N VAL A 181 8.15 -2.69 21.10
CA VAL A 181 8.16 -1.40 20.39
C VAL A 181 9.35 -0.57 20.83
N ASP A 182 10.24 -0.26 19.91
CA ASP A 182 11.38 0.63 20.10
C ASP A 182 11.50 1.61 18.93
N GLU A 183 12.51 2.45 18.91
CA GLU A 183 12.74 3.45 17.82
C GLU A 183 12.95 2.81 16.45
N LYS A 184 13.37 1.54 16.40
CA LYS A 184 13.59 0.77 15.15
C LYS A 184 12.34 0.04 14.70
N ALA A 185 11.36 -0.12 15.57
CA ALA A 185 10.12 -0.84 15.28
C ALA A 185 9.33 -0.12 14.16
N ARG A 186 8.73 -0.90 13.29
CA ARG A 186 7.89 -0.42 12.19
C ARG A 186 6.58 -1.20 12.18
N ILE A 187 5.50 -0.54 11.76
CA ILE A 187 4.20 -1.19 11.62
C ILE A 187 3.65 -0.99 10.21
N VAL A 188 3.11 -2.06 9.65
CA VAL A 188 2.50 -2.09 8.31
C VAL A 188 1.03 -2.43 8.47
N LEU A 189 0.18 -1.52 8.02
CA LEU A 189 -1.28 -1.60 8.12
C LEU A 189 -1.90 -1.86 6.75
N GLU A 190 -2.79 -2.83 6.68
CA GLU A 190 -3.62 -3.11 5.52
C GLU A 190 -4.93 -2.31 5.57
N LYS A 191 -5.51 -2.07 4.40
CA LYS A 191 -6.84 -1.49 4.33
C LYS A 191 -7.92 -2.50 4.82
N PRO A 192 -9.06 -2.00 5.34
CA PRO A 192 -9.43 -0.59 5.51
C PRO A 192 -8.79 0.06 6.75
N ILE A 193 -8.43 1.35 6.62
CA ILE A 193 -8.00 2.17 7.75
C ILE A 193 -9.23 2.94 8.23
N GLY A 194 -10.05 2.29 9.05
CA GLY A 194 -11.38 2.78 9.39
C GLY A 194 -12.40 2.57 8.28
N HIS A 195 -13.65 2.88 8.57
CA HIS A 195 -14.78 2.78 7.63
C HIS A 195 -15.41 4.15 7.31
N ASP A 196 -15.06 5.19 8.09
CA ASP A 196 -15.39 6.60 7.89
C ASP A 196 -14.27 7.48 8.43
N LEU A 197 -14.47 8.81 8.39
CA LEU A 197 -13.46 9.78 8.82
C LEU A 197 -13.15 9.64 10.32
N GLU A 198 -14.17 9.42 11.15
CA GLU A 198 -14.02 9.34 12.62
C GLU A 198 -13.22 8.10 13.01
N SER A 199 -13.66 6.92 12.56
CA SER A 199 -12.95 5.66 12.82
C SER A 199 -11.53 5.64 12.21
N SER A 200 -11.31 6.34 11.08
CA SER A 200 -9.97 6.50 10.52
C SER A 200 -9.06 7.33 11.42
N LYS A 201 -9.58 8.42 12.02
CA LYS A 201 -8.85 9.21 13.02
C LYS A 201 -8.54 8.38 14.27
N GLU A 202 -9.54 7.65 14.80
CA GLU A 202 -9.34 6.78 15.96
C GLU A 202 -8.22 5.76 15.74
N VAL A 203 -8.20 5.11 14.57
CA VAL A 203 -7.11 4.18 14.21
C VAL A 203 -5.76 4.91 14.18
N ASN A 204 -5.69 6.09 13.54
CA ASN A 204 -4.46 6.85 13.45
C ASN A 204 -3.98 7.34 14.81
N ASP A 205 -4.87 7.87 15.66
CA ASP A 205 -4.56 8.33 17.00
C ASP A 205 -4.07 7.17 17.89
N THR A 206 -4.72 6.02 17.77
CA THR A 206 -4.30 4.80 18.48
C THR A 206 -2.89 4.37 18.06
N MET A 207 -2.60 4.34 16.76
CA MET A 207 -1.27 3.98 16.28
C MET A 207 -0.21 5.01 16.71
N GLY A 208 -0.57 6.30 16.71
CA GLY A 208 0.29 7.41 17.13
C GLY A 208 0.71 7.37 18.58
N GLN A 209 0.01 6.60 19.45
CA GLN A 209 0.41 6.39 20.84
C GLN A 209 1.67 5.52 20.97
N TYR A 210 1.89 4.62 20.00
CA TYR A 210 2.95 3.60 20.07
C TYR A 210 4.03 3.80 19.01
N PHE A 211 3.71 4.38 17.86
CA PHE A 211 4.61 4.52 16.73
C PHE A 211 4.65 5.97 16.23
N THR A 212 5.83 6.44 15.84
CA THR A 212 5.94 7.72 15.12
C THR A 212 5.35 7.58 13.71
N GLU A 213 4.86 8.66 13.12
CA GLU A 213 4.31 8.63 11.76
C GLU A 213 5.30 8.05 10.72
N ARG A 214 6.59 8.30 10.89
CA ARG A 214 7.64 7.73 10.02
C ARG A 214 7.82 6.21 10.16
N SER A 215 7.27 5.63 11.21
CA SER A 215 7.31 4.19 11.48
C SER A 215 6.03 3.47 11.07
N ILE A 216 4.99 4.20 10.65
CA ILE A 216 3.69 3.65 10.24
C ILE A 216 3.61 3.62 8.72
N TYR A 217 3.40 2.43 8.16
CA TYR A 217 3.24 2.20 6.72
C TYR A 217 1.81 1.75 6.43
N ARG A 218 1.06 2.55 5.71
CA ARG A 218 -0.31 2.24 5.25
C ARG A 218 -0.24 1.77 3.82
N ILE A 219 -0.65 0.52 3.58
CA ILE A 219 -0.54 -0.11 2.26
C ILE A 219 -1.64 0.38 1.33
N ASP A 220 -1.23 0.91 0.18
CA ASP A 220 -2.05 1.02 -1.02
C ASP A 220 -1.38 0.24 -2.15
N HIS A 221 -1.95 -0.92 -2.50
CA HIS A 221 -1.34 -1.84 -3.47
C HIS A 221 -1.31 -1.29 -4.90
N TYR A 222 -2.11 -0.27 -5.24
CA TYR A 222 -2.02 0.40 -6.55
C TYR A 222 -0.70 1.14 -6.72
N LEU A 223 -0.15 1.70 -5.64
CA LEU A 223 1.17 2.34 -5.66
C LEU A 223 2.32 1.34 -5.86
N GLY A 224 2.07 0.04 -5.66
CA GLY A 224 3.03 -1.03 -5.95
C GLY A 224 3.04 -1.50 -7.41
N LYS A 225 2.05 -1.11 -8.23
CA LYS A 225 2.00 -1.50 -9.64
C LYS A 225 3.08 -0.75 -10.44
N GLU A 226 3.84 -1.47 -11.25
CA GLU A 226 4.93 -0.88 -12.08
C GLU A 226 4.44 0.27 -12.95
N THR A 227 3.27 0.12 -13.58
CA THR A 227 2.66 1.16 -14.41
C THR A 227 2.39 2.44 -13.64
N VAL A 228 2.00 2.35 -12.38
CA VAL A 228 1.76 3.51 -11.51
C VAL A 228 3.09 4.13 -11.06
N GLN A 229 4.08 3.33 -10.68
CA GLN A 229 5.41 3.82 -10.34
C GLN A 229 6.10 4.50 -11.52
N ASN A 230 5.91 3.96 -12.73
CA ASN A 230 6.46 4.53 -13.97
C ASN A 230 5.90 5.93 -14.29
N LEU A 231 4.74 6.33 -13.75
CA LEU A 231 4.24 7.70 -13.90
C LEU A 231 5.20 8.75 -13.33
N LEU A 232 5.87 8.46 -12.21
CA LEU A 232 6.88 9.37 -11.66
C LEU A 232 8.06 9.55 -12.61
N ALA A 233 8.57 8.45 -13.16
CA ALA A 233 9.66 8.48 -14.12
C ALA A 233 9.25 9.17 -15.43
N LEU A 234 8.05 8.85 -15.96
CA LEU A 234 7.52 9.48 -17.18
C LEU A 234 7.40 10.99 -17.02
N ARG A 235 6.82 11.45 -15.91
CA ARG A 235 6.54 12.86 -15.68
C ARG A 235 7.76 13.66 -15.31
N PHE A 236 8.61 13.14 -14.43
CA PHE A 236 9.68 13.94 -13.80
C PHE A 236 11.07 13.67 -14.35
N ALA A 237 11.32 12.52 -14.95
CA ALA A 237 12.60 12.22 -15.59
C ALA A 237 12.62 12.50 -17.11
N ASN A 238 11.46 12.76 -17.73
CA ASN A 238 11.34 13.01 -19.16
C ASN A 238 11.05 14.49 -19.43
N ARG A 239 12.02 15.25 -19.90
CA ARG A 239 11.89 16.71 -20.14
C ARG A 239 10.80 17.07 -21.15
N ILE A 240 10.58 16.26 -22.20
CA ILE A 240 9.56 16.53 -23.22
C ILE A 240 8.17 16.39 -22.59
N VAL A 241 7.92 15.29 -21.88
CA VAL A 241 6.65 15.05 -21.20
C VAL A 241 6.42 16.09 -20.12
N HIS A 242 7.43 16.36 -19.31
CA HIS A 242 7.36 17.34 -18.22
C HIS A 242 6.95 18.73 -18.69
N SER A 243 7.51 19.22 -19.82
CA SER A 243 7.20 20.55 -20.34
C SER A 243 5.76 20.71 -20.83
N GLN A 244 5.09 19.63 -21.17
CA GLN A 244 3.72 19.60 -21.68
C GLN A 244 2.68 19.10 -20.62
N TRP A 245 3.16 18.68 -19.46
CA TRP A 245 2.27 18.13 -18.42
C TRP A 245 1.72 19.23 -17.53
N ASN A 246 0.88 20.08 -18.09
CA ASN A 246 0.31 21.25 -17.42
C ASN A 246 -1.07 21.59 -18.03
N ASN A 247 -1.78 22.52 -17.42
CA ASN A 247 -3.13 22.95 -17.80
C ASN A 247 -3.19 23.70 -19.14
N SER A 248 -2.06 24.10 -19.72
CA SER A 248 -2.04 24.70 -21.07
C SER A 248 -2.09 23.64 -22.17
N CYS A 249 -1.66 22.43 -21.87
CA CYS A 249 -1.56 21.33 -22.84
C CYS A 249 -2.57 20.20 -22.57
N ILE A 250 -2.98 20.01 -21.30
CA ILE A 250 -3.90 18.94 -20.87
C ILE A 250 -5.24 19.55 -20.52
N ASP A 251 -6.28 19.20 -21.28
CA ASP A 251 -7.63 19.68 -21.08
C ASP A 251 -8.27 19.03 -19.84
N HIS A 252 -8.17 17.70 -19.71
CA HIS A 252 -8.75 16.97 -18.59
C HIS A 252 -8.04 15.65 -18.32
N VAL A 253 -8.28 15.07 -17.15
CA VAL A 253 -7.79 13.76 -16.71
C VAL A 253 -8.97 12.83 -16.47
N GLN A 254 -8.92 11.63 -17.05
CA GLN A 254 -9.87 10.55 -16.78
C GLN A 254 -9.13 9.37 -16.15
N ILE A 255 -9.61 8.89 -15.01
CA ILE A 255 -9.06 7.73 -14.33
C ILE A 255 -10.15 6.66 -14.28
N THR A 256 -9.94 5.55 -15.00
CA THR A 256 -10.87 4.44 -15.04
C THR A 256 -10.26 3.22 -14.37
N ALA A 257 -10.97 2.65 -13.38
CA ALA A 257 -10.67 1.34 -12.81
C ALA A 257 -11.87 0.43 -13.06
N ALA A 258 -11.72 -0.44 -14.07
CA ALA A 258 -12.74 -1.41 -14.43
C ALA A 258 -12.23 -2.81 -14.08
N GLU A 259 -13.05 -3.59 -13.41
CA GLU A 259 -12.75 -4.97 -13.03
C GLU A 259 -13.83 -5.91 -13.58
N THR A 260 -13.44 -7.11 -13.97
CA THR A 260 -14.36 -8.17 -14.41
C THR A 260 -14.88 -9.02 -13.25
N VAL A 261 -14.32 -8.82 -12.06
CA VAL A 261 -14.66 -9.54 -10.84
C VAL A 261 -15.85 -8.86 -10.17
N GLY A 262 -16.89 -9.62 -9.83
CA GLY A 262 -18.02 -9.19 -9.02
C GLY A 262 -17.71 -9.19 -7.53
N ILE A 263 -18.75 -9.29 -6.68
CA ILE A 263 -18.59 -9.32 -5.22
C ILE A 263 -17.97 -10.65 -4.75
N GLU A 264 -18.29 -11.75 -5.44
CA GLU A 264 -17.75 -13.09 -5.18
C GLU A 264 -17.85 -13.50 -3.70
N GLY A 265 -19.05 -13.39 -3.11
CA GLY A 265 -19.33 -13.78 -1.72
C GLY A 265 -18.80 -12.81 -0.66
N ARG A 266 -18.23 -11.65 -1.03
CA ARG A 266 -17.76 -10.61 -0.08
C ARG A 266 -18.86 -9.63 0.35
N TRP A 267 -20.11 -10.03 0.35
CA TRP A 267 -21.28 -9.23 0.67
C TRP A 267 -21.15 -8.42 1.96
N SER A 268 -20.82 -9.12 3.06
CA SER A 268 -20.75 -8.51 4.39
C SER A 268 -19.76 -7.35 4.48
N TYR A 269 -18.78 -7.34 3.61
CA TYR A 269 -17.81 -6.25 3.49
C TYR A 269 -18.29 -5.18 2.52
N TYR A 270 -18.58 -5.58 1.28
CA TYR A 270 -18.83 -4.63 0.20
C TYR A 270 -20.11 -3.82 0.38
N ASP A 271 -21.17 -4.43 0.87
CA ASP A 271 -22.46 -3.76 1.13
C ASP A 271 -22.31 -2.57 2.14
N LYS A 272 -21.41 -2.72 3.11
CA LYS A 272 -21.13 -1.68 4.11
C LYS A 272 -20.13 -0.62 3.64
N VAL A 273 -19.22 -0.96 2.75
CA VAL A 273 -18.12 -0.11 2.30
C VAL A 273 -18.47 0.62 1.00
N GLY A 274 -18.92 -0.11 0.01
CA GLY A 274 -19.25 0.40 -1.33
C GLY A 274 -18.05 0.89 -2.12
N GLN A 275 -18.28 1.19 -3.40
CA GLN A 275 -17.23 1.54 -4.35
C GLN A 275 -16.43 2.78 -3.98
N LEU A 276 -17.06 3.79 -3.39
CA LEU A 276 -16.37 5.04 -3.02
C LEU A 276 -15.27 4.79 -2.01
N ARG A 277 -15.56 4.04 -0.95
CA ARG A 277 -14.58 3.74 0.10
C ARG A 277 -13.60 2.64 -0.30
N ASP A 278 -14.04 1.68 -1.13
CA ASP A 278 -13.17 0.60 -1.54
C ASP A 278 -12.15 0.99 -2.61
N MET A 279 -12.50 1.91 -3.52
CA MET A 279 -11.66 2.24 -4.68
C MET A 279 -11.34 3.73 -4.80
N VAL A 280 -12.32 4.64 -4.65
CA VAL A 280 -12.14 6.03 -5.03
C VAL A 280 -11.26 6.77 -4.03
N GLN A 281 -11.64 6.77 -2.75
CA GLN A 281 -10.96 7.57 -1.70
C GLN A 281 -9.55 7.07 -1.35
N ASN A 282 -9.12 5.96 -1.91
CA ASN A 282 -7.77 5.43 -1.78
C ASN A 282 -7.07 5.34 -3.14
N HIS A 283 -7.28 4.27 -3.87
CA HIS A 283 -6.54 3.96 -5.09
C HIS A 283 -6.68 5.04 -6.17
N LEU A 284 -7.91 5.52 -6.46
CA LEU A 284 -8.12 6.51 -7.51
C LEU A 284 -7.60 7.89 -7.11
N LEU A 285 -7.74 8.29 -5.84
CA LEU A 285 -7.12 9.53 -5.36
C LEU A 285 -5.59 9.45 -5.34
N GLN A 286 -5.00 8.29 -5.04
CA GLN A 286 -3.55 8.11 -5.17
C GLN A 286 -3.10 8.22 -6.63
N LEU A 287 -3.83 7.61 -7.58
CA LEU A 287 -3.55 7.76 -9.01
C LEU A 287 -3.68 9.22 -9.46
N LEU A 288 -4.73 9.92 -9.02
CA LEU A 288 -4.90 11.35 -9.27
C LEU A 288 -3.71 12.15 -8.75
N CYS A 289 -3.25 11.87 -7.53
CA CYS A 289 -2.06 12.49 -6.98
C CYS A 289 -0.82 12.24 -7.86
N MET A 290 -0.60 11.02 -8.30
CA MET A 290 0.54 10.67 -9.16
C MET A 290 0.48 11.38 -10.52
N VAL A 291 -0.74 11.62 -11.04
CA VAL A 291 -0.95 12.29 -12.33
C VAL A 291 -0.86 13.81 -12.21
N ALA A 292 -1.39 14.40 -11.13
CA ALA A 292 -1.64 15.86 -11.08
C ALA A 292 -0.82 16.63 -10.04
N MET A 293 -0.11 15.97 -9.11
CA MET A 293 0.76 16.69 -8.15
C MET A 293 1.88 17.45 -8.87
N GLU A 294 2.36 18.53 -8.28
CA GLU A 294 3.53 19.24 -8.77
C GLU A 294 4.81 18.39 -8.60
N PRO A 295 5.84 18.63 -9.42
CA PRO A 295 7.11 17.94 -9.26
C PRO A 295 7.72 18.22 -7.88
N PRO A 296 8.03 17.17 -7.09
CA PRO A 296 8.71 17.36 -5.81
C PRO A 296 10.15 17.89 -6.05
N ASN A 297 10.68 18.69 -5.15
CA ASN A 297 12.05 19.18 -5.24
C ASN A 297 13.07 18.04 -5.22
N ARG A 298 12.77 16.99 -4.47
CA ARG A 298 13.54 15.73 -4.40
C ARG A 298 12.59 14.54 -4.40
N VAL A 299 13.02 13.44 -5.01
CA VAL A 299 12.24 12.19 -5.03
C VAL A 299 12.42 11.47 -3.68
N GLU A 300 11.96 12.13 -2.63
CA GLU A 300 11.95 11.63 -1.25
C GLU A 300 10.52 11.52 -0.73
N ALA A 301 10.30 10.60 0.21
CA ALA A 301 8.95 10.27 0.68
C ALA A 301 8.19 11.49 1.24
N ASP A 302 8.87 12.34 2.02
CA ASP A 302 8.24 13.51 2.64
C ASP A 302 7.89 14.59 1.61
N GLU A 303 8.74 14.82 0.60
CA GLU A 303 8.49 15.77 -0.50
C GLU A 303 7.31 15.30 -1.38
N ILE A 304 7.31 14.01 -1.76
CA ILE A 304 6.20 13.42 -2.53
C ILE A 304 4.89 13.52 -1.75
N ARG A 305 4.91 13.24 -0.46
CA ARG A 305 3.74 13.33 0.40
C ARG A 305 3.22 14.76 0.51
N ALA A 306 4.13 15.73 0.63
CA ALA A 306 3.77 17.15 0.69
C ALA A 306 3.08 17.61 -0.60
N GLU A 307 3.58 17.23 -1.78
CA GLU A 307 2.92 17.58 -3.06
C GLU A 307 1.55 16.92 -3.23
N LYS A 308 1.39 15.65 -2.80
CA LYS A 308 0.08 14.99 -2.76
C LYS A 308 -0.92 15.73 -1.88
N VAL A 309 -0.50 16.16 -0.69
CA VAL A 309 -1.36 16.92 0.25
C VAL A 309 -1.77 18.27 -0.35
N LYS A 310 -0.86 18.99 -1.00
CA LYS A 310 -1.17 20.24 -1.67
C LYS A 310 -2.26 20.06 -2.73
N LEU A 311 -2.15 19.02 -3.56
CA LEU A 311 -3.15 18.71 -4.57
C LEU A 311 -4.51 18.41 -3.93
N LEU A 312 -4.55 17.49 -2.97
CA LEU A 312 -5.80 17.08 -2.31
C LEU A 312 -6.48 18.24 -1.59
N THR A 313 -5.71 19.15 -0.99
CA THR A 313 -6.23 20.35 -0.34
C THR A 313 -6.78 21.37 -1.34
N ALA A 314 -6.26 21.39 -2.57
CA ALA A 314 -6.71 22.29 -3.64
C ALA A 314 -7.96 21.78 -4.38
N MET A 315 -8.36 20.53 -4.17
CA MET A 315 -9.55 19.95 -4.79
C MET A 315 -10.83 20.60 -4.24
N SER A 316 -11.77 20.89 -5.14
CA SER A 316 -13.10 21.31 -4.73
C SER A 316 -13.84 20.13 -4.09
N PRO A 317 -14.38 20.28 -2.87
CA PRO A 317 -15.11 19.20 -2.24
C PRO A 317 -16.42 18.91 -2.98
N ILE A 318 -16.81 17.63 -2.97
CA ILE A 318 -18.16 17.23 -3.35
C ILE A 318 -18.98 17.22 -2.07
N ASP A 319 -20.01 18.04 -2.03
CA ASP A 319 -20.91 18.20 -0.89
C ASP A 319 -22.38 18.01 -1.28
N GLU A 320 -23.28 18.23 -0.36
CA GLU A 320 -24.73 18.07 -0.56
C GLU A 320 -25.29 18.99 -1.67
N ASN A 321 -24.65 20.13 -1.96
CA ASN A 321 -25.12 21.09 -2.94
C ASN A 321 -24.75 20.73 -4.38
N ASN A 322 -23.66 19.95 -4.56
CA ASN A 322 -23.12 19.65 -5.89
C ASN A 322 -23.05 18.15 -6.20
N VAL A 323 -23.32 17.28 -5.24
CA VAL A 323 -23.19 15.83 -5.42
C VAL A 323 -24.05 15.25 -6.56
N ALA A 324 -25.24 15.81 -6.76
CA ALA A 324 -26.15 15.35 -7.82
C ALA A 324 -25.60 15.59 -9.24
N GLU A 325 -24.76 16.63 -9.42
CA GLU A 325 -24.11 16.96 -10.68
C GLU A 325 -22.72 16.31 -10.83
N GLN A 326 -22.04 16.07 -9.71
CA GLN A 326 -20.63 15.66 -9.67
C GLN A 326 -20.44 14.16 -9.52
N ALA A 327 -21.44 13.43 -9.00
CA ALA A 327 -21.31 12.01 -8.73
C ALA A 327 -22.50 11.20 -9.24
N VAL A 328 -22.21 10.09 -9.91
CA VAL A 328 -23.22 9.12 -10.34
C VAL A 328 -22.89 7.76 -9.73
N LYS A 329 -23.89 7.15 -9.08
CA LYS A 329 -23.81 5.78 -8.56
C LYS A 329 -24.72 4.86 -9.34
N GLY A 330 -24.26 3.64 -9.59
CA GLY A 330 -25.05 2.62 -10.23
C GLY A 330 -24.65 1.23 -9.73
N GLN A 331 -25.55 0.28 -9.92
CA GLN A 331 -25.30 -1.15 -9.69
C GLN A 331 -25.25 -1.86 -11.05
N TYR A 332 -24.45 -2.90 -11.16
CA TYR A 332 -24.45 -3.72 -12.37
C TYR A 332 -25.67 -4.63 -12.37
N SER A 333 -26.28 -4.78 -13.55
CA SER A 333 -27.33 -5.74 -13.84
C SER A 333 -26.74 -7.03 -14.42
N ALA A 334 -27.56 -8.06 -14.54
CA ALA A 334 -27.20 -9.27 -15.26
C ALA A 334 -26.66 -8.93 -16.67
N GLY A 335 -25.64 -9.67 -17.09
CA GLY A 335 -24.94 -9.38 -18.35
C GLY A 335 -24.05 -10.55 -18.79
N TRP A 336 -22.97 -10.21 -19.52
CA TRP A 336 -22.04 -11.19 -20.09
C TRP A 336 -20.61 -10.75 -19.85
N ILE A 337 -19.75 -11.67 -19.39
CA ILE A 337 -18.31 -11.47 -19.26
C ILE A 337 -17.61 -12.59 -20.03
N SER A 338 -16.79 -12.24 -21.02
CA SER A 338 -16.04 -13.20 -21.85
C SER A 338 -16.92 -14.28 -22.52
N GLY A 339 -18.18 -13.93 -22.84
CA GLY A 339 -19.13 -14.86 -23.47
C GLY A 339 -19.94 -15.72 -22.49
N GLU A 340 -19.69 -15.63 -21.19
CA GLU A 340 -20.43 -16.34 -20.15
C GLU A 340 -21.46 -15.41 -19.48
N PRO A 341 -22.69 -15.88 -19.18
CA PRO A 341 -23.68 -15.08 -18.48
C PRO A 341 -23.28 -14.85 -17.03
N VAL A 342 -23.48 -13.63 -16.54
CA VAL A 342 -23.25 -13.26 -15.14
C VAL A 342 -24.50 -12.62 -14.56
N VAL A 343 -24.75 -12.88 -13.29
CA VAL A 343 -25.89 -12.32 -12.55
C VAL A 343 -25.65 -10.84 -12.20
N GLY A 344 -26.70 -10.10 -11.89
CA GLY A 344 -26.60 -8.74 -11.40
C GLY A 344 -26.28 -8.68 -9.91
N TYR A 345 -25.93 -7.48 -9.45
CA TYR A 345 -25.55 -7.22 -8.06
C TYR A 345 -26.57 -7.71 -7.04
N MET A 346 -27.86 -7.54 -7.31
CA MET A 346 -28.94 -7.93 -6.39
C MET A 346 -29.29 -9.41 -6.47
N GLU A 347 -28.75 -10.13 -7.43
CA GLU A 347 -29.00 -11.53 -7.70
C GLU A 347 -27.81 -12.42 -7.29
N GLU A 348 -26.65 -11.83 -7.03
CA GLU A 348 -25.41 -12.47 -6.59
C GLU A 348 -25.46 -12.77 -5.08
#